data_c60778a67429fccbff6b345e0de00d32
#
_entry.id   c60778a67429fccbff6b345e0de00d32
#
_cell.length_a   1.000
_cell.length_b   1.000
_cell.length_c   1.000
_cell.angle_alpha   90.00
_cell.angle_beta   90.00
_cell.angle_gamma   90.00
#
_symmetry.space_group_name_H-M   'P 1'
#
loop_
_entity.id
_entity.type
_entity.pdbx_description
1 polymer ?
#
loop_
_entity_poly.entity_id
_entity_poly.type
_entity_poly.pdbx_seq_one_letter_code
_entity_poly.pdbx_strand_id
1 'polypeptide(L)'
;MPDLEKARAFEEWVRKRLPPYRNIPDKFGDQFVIDEDNHVIDEYEILLVQGIDATADEIIEKTRSFGGLSILAHIDRPAYSYVAVLGMIPENLEVDAVELSGRLTGSEALFWLEKAGKRSVIRSSDAHTLKDIGQERTTMALLGKPSFHELSLALKGVDGRKVLWPWDRNSP
;
A
#
# COMPACT_ATOMS: atom_id res chain seq x y z
N MET A 1 -8.60 4.67 -1.08
CA MET A 1 -9.95 5.18 -0.74
C MET A 1 -10.69 5.50 -2.03
N PRO A 2 -12.02 5.32 -2.11
CA PRO A 2 -12.77 5.51 -3.35
C PRO A 2 -12.90 6.98 -3.78
N ASP A 3 -12.88 7.90 -2.84
CA ASP A 3 -12.98 9.34 -3.08
C ASP A 3 -12.22 10.14 -2.02
N LEU A 4 -12.12 11.46 -2.23
CA LEU A 4 -11.37 12.38 -1.38
C LEU A 4 -12.03 12.59 -0.01
N GLU A 5 -13.37 12.57 0.07
CA GLU A 5 -14.09 12.73 1.33
C GLU A 5 -13.75 11.58 2.29
N LYS A 6 -13.82 10.34 1.80
CA LYS A 6 -13.47 9.15 2.58
C LYS A 6 -11.98 9.09 2.90
N ALA A 7 -11.12 9.56 2.01
CA ALA A 7 -9.69 9.66 2.29
C ALA A 7 -9.41 10.62 3.44
N ARG A 8 -10.04 11.79 3.47
CA ARG A 8 -9.91 12.77 4.56
C ARG A 8 -10.47 12.24 5.88
N ALA A 9 -11.61 11.56 5.83
CA ALA A 9 -12.19 10.96 7.03
C ALA A 9 -11.30 9.84 7.61
N PHE A 10 -10.65 9.06 6.74
CA PHE A 10 -9.67 8.06 7.16
C PHE A 10 -8.40 8.72 7.73
N GLU A 11 -7.89 9.76 7.10
CA GLU A 11 -6.76 10.55 7.60
C GLU A 11 -7.04 11.09 9.01
N GLU A 12 -8.22 11.66 9.24
CA GLU A 12 -8.62 12.15 10.57
C GLU A 12 -8.65 11.03 11.61
N TRP A 13 -9.12 9.84 11.22
CA TRP A 13 -9.11 8.66 12.07
C TRP A 13 -7.68 8.22 12.43
N VAL A 14 -6.75 8.26 11.47
CA VAL A 14 -5.31 7.98 11.67
C VAL A 14 -4.68 9.02 12.60
N ARG A 15 -4.91 10.31 12.34
CA ARG A 15 -4.35 11.41 13.15
C ARG A 15 -4.73 11.32 14.61
N LYS A 16 -5.98 10.95 14.92
CA LYS A 16 -6.46 10.76 16.30
C LYS A 16 -5.78 9.62 17.05
N ARG A 17 -5.04 8.76 16.32
CA ARG A 17 -4.32 7.60 16.85
C ARG A 17 -2.81 7.74 16.80
N LEU A 18 -2.30 8.83 16.27
CA LEU A 18 -0.89 9.14 16.38
C LEU A 18 -0.56 9.45 17.84
N PRO A 19 0.46 8.79 18.41
CA PRO A 19 0.98 9.17 19.73
C PRO A 19 1.46 10.63 19.70
N PRO A 20 1.30 11.38 20.80
CA PRO A 20 1.56 12.83 20.83
C PRO A 20 3.05 13.19 20.95
N TYR A 21 3.92 12.44 20.27
CA TYR A 21 5.35 12.77 20.24
C TYR A 21 5.59 13.85 19.20
N ARG A 22 6.31 14.90 19.60
CA ARG A 22 6.72 15.97 18.67
C ARG A 22 7.81 15.48 17.74
N ASN A 23 7.80 16.01 16.53
CA ASN A 23 8.90 15.83 15.59
C ASN A 23 10.19 16.45 16.14
N ILE A 24 11.32 15.84 15.82
CA ILE A 24 12.67 16.33 16.09
C ILE A 24 13.36 16.48 14.74
N PRO A 25 13.33 17.69 14.12
CA PRO A 25 13.84 17.90 12.76
C PRO A 25 15.29 17.45 12.56
N ASP A 26 16.16 17.68 13.52
CA ASP A 26 17.56 17.25 13.48
C ASP A 26 17.73 15.72 13.37
N LYS A 27 16.71 14.95 13.77
CA LYS A 27 16.73 13.49 13.77
C LYS A 27 15.90 12.87 12.65
N PHE A 28 14.75 13.44 12.34
CA PHE A 28 13.76 12.86 11.44
C PHE A 28 13.49 13.73 10.20
N GLY A 29 14.09 14.91 10.11
CA GLY A 29 13.83 15.90 9.08
C GLY A 29 12.55 16.72 9.35
N ASP A 30 12.36 17.73 8.53
CA ASP A 30 11.17 18.58 8.56
C ASP A 30 9.96 17.84 7.97
N GLN A 31 8.76 18.14 8.47
CA GLN A 31 7.50 17.55 8.02
C GLN A 31 6.62 18.62 7.38
N PHE A 32 7.13 19.27 6.33
CA PHE A 32 6.44 20.35 5.63
C PHE A 32 5.23 19.86 4.82
N VAL A 33 4.16 20.64 4.87
CA VAL A 33 3.07 20.58 3.89
C VAL A 33 3.38 21.58 2.79
N ILE A 34 3.40 21.11 1.57
CA ILE A 34 3.70 21.93 0.39
C ILE A 34 2.50 21.99 -0.55
N ASP A 35 2.38 23.11 -1.28
CA ASP A 35 1.43 23.24 -2.38
C ASP A 35 1.98 22.67 -3.69
N GLU A 36 1.22 22.81 -4.79
CA GLU A 36 1.61 22.35 -6.13
C GLU A 36 2.80 23.08 -6.73
N ASP A 37 3.15 24.25 -6.21
CA ASP A 37 4.30 25.08 -6.60
C ASP A 37 5.52 24.87 -5.69
N ASN A 38 5.47 23.90 -4.76
CA ASN A 38 6.47 23.59 -3.75
C ASN A 38 6.69 24.71 -2.70
N HIS A 39 5.71 25.57 -2.47
CA HIS A 39 5.76 26.49 -1.34
C HIS A 39 5.34 25.77 -0.06
N VAL A 40 6.07 26.00 1.02
CA VAL A 40 5.69 25.50 2.34
C VAL A 40 4.48 26.30 2.83
N ILE A 41 3.36 25.62 3.05
CA ILE A 41 2.11 26.21 3.52
C ILE A 41 1.77 25.83 4.96
N ASP A 42 2.36 24.75 5.48
CA ASP A 42 2.16 24.31 6.86
C ASP A 42 3.30 23.35 7.28
N GLU A 43 3.36 22.98 8.56
CA GLU A 43 4.29 22.01 9.10
C GLU A 43 3.60 21.13 10.15
N TYR A 44 3.85 19.81 10.08
CA TYR A 44 3.34 18.88 11.07
C TYR A 44 4.26 18.82 12.29
N GLU A 45 3.76 19.26 13.45
CA GLU A 45 4.51 19.20 14.71
C GLU A 45 4.58 17.77 15.30
N ILE A 46 3.55 16.94 15.03
CA ILE A 46 3.51 15.55 15.53
C ILE A 46 4.30 14.65 14.60
N LEU A 47 5.16 13.82 15.17
CA LEU A 47 6.01 12.88 14.43
C LEU A 47 5.15 11.90 13.61
N LEU A 48 5.34 11.90 12.28
CA LEU A 48 4.58 11.04 11.34
C LEU A 48 5.21 9.67 11.10
N VAL A 49 6.53 9.52 11.34
CA VAL A 49 7.26 8.23 11.12
C VAL A 49 6.97 7.17 12.19
N GLN A 50 6.15 7.49 13.18
CA GLN A 50 5.76 6.56 14.25
C GLN A 50 4.58 5.69 13.85
N GLY A 51 4.42 4.53 14.52
CA GLY A 51 3.19 3.75 14.41
C GLY A 51 2.00 4.47 15.07
N ILE A 52 0.80 4.17 14.59
CA ILE A 52 -0.44 4.62 15.22
C ILE A 52 -0.91 3.63 16.29
N ASP A 53 -1.68 4.09 17.24
CA ASP A 53 -2.33 3.24 18.27
C ASP A 53 -3.54 2.52 17.66
N ALA A 54 -3.26 1.53 16.83
CA ALA A 54 -4.23 0.63 16.23
C ALA A 54 -3.54 -0.65 15.73
N THR A 55 -4.23 -1.77 15.83
CA THR A 55 -3.79 -3.04 15.27
C THR A 55 -3.95 -3.07 13.74
N ALA A 56 -3.27 -4.00 13.07
CA ALA A 56 -3.43 -4.19 11.63
C ALA A 56 -4.90 -4.52 11.26
N ASP A 57 -5.56 -5.36 12.06
CA ASP A 57 -6.96 -5.72 11.84
C ASP A 57 -7.89 -4.49 11.94
N GLU A 58 -7.70 -3.63 12.93
CA GLU A 58 -8.46 -2.38 13.08
C GLU A 58 -8.26 -1.43 11.89
N ILE A 59 -7.03 -1.34 11.38
CA ILE A 59 -6.72 -0.52 10.20
C ILE A 59 -7.43 -1.08 8.97
N ILE A 60 -7.38 -2.39 8.77
CA ILE A 60 -8.01 -3.08 7.64
C ILE A 60 -9.53 -2.93 7.70
N GLU A 61 -10.13 -3.18 8.86
CA GLU A 61 -11.58 -3.03 9.06
C GLU A 61 -12.03 -1.58 8.84
N LYS A 62 -11.28 -0.63 9.39
CA LYS A 62 -11.57 0.79 9.19
C LYS A 62 -11.46 1.20 7.73
N THR A 63 -10.42 0.75 7.02
CA THR A 63 -10.26 0.97 5.58
C THR A 63 -11.47 0.44 4.82
N ARG A 64 -11.90 -0.79 5.12
CA ARG A 64 -13.09 -1.42 4.51
C ARG A 64 -14.37 -0.63 4.81
N SER A 65 -14.53 -0.14 6.04
CA SER A 65 -15.73 0.62 6.43
C SER A 65 -15.91 1.92 5.63
N PHE A 66 -14.83 2.46 5.08
CA PHE A 66 -14.83 3.59 4.14
C PHE A 66 -14.89 3.14 2.66
N GLY A 67 -15.01 1.85 2.40
CA GLY A 67 -14.96 1.29 1.03
C GLY A 67 -13.58 1.36 0.40
N GLY A 68 -12.52 1.50 1.21
CA GLY A 68 -11.13 1.51 0.78
C GLY A 68 -10.59 0.12 0.47
N LEU A 69 -9.39 0.07 -0.07
CA LEU A 69 -8.62 -1.16 -0.32
C LEU A 69 -7.41 -1.19 0.59
N SER A 70 -7.14 -2.34 1.19
CA SER A 70 -6.00 -2.60 2.06
C SER A 70 -4.98 -3.45 1.31
N ILE A 71 -3.74 -2.95 1.22
CA ILE A 71 -2.64 -3.63 0.54
C ILE A 71 -1.46 -3.69 1.50
N LEU A 72 -0.94 -4.90 1.76
CA LEU A 72 0.30 -5.03 2.54
C LEU A 72 1.48 -4.68 1.67
N ALA A 73 2.17 -3.60 2.01
CA ALA A 73 3.30 -3.09 1.24
C ALA A 73 4.51 -4.05 1.31
N HIS A 74 5.19 -4.22 0.16
CA HIS A 74 6.49 -4.89 -0.03
C HIS A 74 6.79 -5.98 1.01
N ILE A 75 5.95 -7.03 1.07
CA ILE A 75 6.01 -8.08 2.10
C ILE A 75 7.33 -8.86 2.14
N ASP A 76 8.11 -8.79 1.07
CA ASP A 76 9.43 -9.40 0.87
C ASP A 76 10.57 -8.62 1.52
N ARG A 77 10.34 -7.37 1.95
CA ARG A 77 11.40 -6.55 2.54
C ARG A 77 11.70 -6.94 3.98
N PRO A 78 13.01 -6.95 4.37
CA PRO A 78 13.44 -7.29 5.72
C PRO A 78 13.13 -6.20 6.76
N ALA A 79 12.67 -5.02 6.32
CA ALA A 79 12.29 -3.91 7.17
C ALA A 79 11.03 -3.22 6.63
N TYR A 80 10.26 -2.61 7.52
CA TYR A 80 9.04 -1.85 7.23
C TYR A 80 7.95 -2.65 6.49
N SER A 81 8.00 -3.98 6.53
CA SER A 81 6.98 -4.84 5.97
C SER A 81 6.17 -5.53 7.07
N TYR A 82 4.95 -5.97 6.73
CA TYR A 82 4.12 -6.74 7.64
C TYR A 82 4.85 -7.99 8.15
N VAL A 83 5.52 -8.71 7.26
CA VAL A 83 6.25 -9.95 7.60
C VAL A 83 7.48 -9.66 8.46
N ALA A 84 8.20 -8.57 8.20
CA ALA A 84 9.36 -8.19 9.00
C ALA A 84 8.99 -7.84 10.45
N VAL A 85 7.79 -7.30 10.68
CA VAL A 85 7.33 -6.88 12.02
C VAL A 85 6.58 -8.01 12.73
N LEU A 86 5.69 -8.73 12.03
CA LEU A 86 4.76 -9.70 12.62
C LEU A 86 5.09 -11.16 12.28
N GLY A 87 6.13 -11.39 11.47
CA GLY A 87 6.68 -12.72 11.17
C GLY A 87 5.95 -13.45 10.05
N MET A 88 4.63 -13.40 9.99
CA MET A 88 3.84 -14.14 8.99
C MET A 88 2.53 -13.39 8.68
N ILE A 89 1.95 -13.67 7.53
CA ILE A 89 0.61 -13.17 7.17
C ILE A 89 -0.39 -14.26 7.56
N PRO A 90 -1.29 -14.00 8.52
CA PRO A 90 -2.34 -14.96 8.89
C PRO A 90 -3.25 -15.28 7.69
N GLU A 91 -3.65 -16.54 7.56
CA GLU A 91 -4.52 -16.95 6.44
C GLU A 91 -5.85 -16.20 6.41
N ASN A 92 -6.40 -15.91 7.59
CA ASN A 92 -7.65 -15.19 7.78
C ASN A 92 -7.52 -13.66 7.70
N LEU A 93 -6.32 -13.11 7.49
CA LEU A 93 -6.16 -11.67 7.35
C LEU A 93 -6.76 -11.21 6.01
N GLU A 94 -7.84 -10.45 6.08
CA GLU A 94 -8.66 -10.05 4.94
C GLU A 94 -8.17 -8.76 4.29
N VAL A 95 -7.04 -8.82 3.58
CA VAL A 95 -6.53 -7.72 2.74
C VAL A 95 -6.88 -7.94 1.27
N ASP A 96 -7.00 -6.86 0.51
CA ASP A 96 -7.36 -6.92 -0.91
C ASP A 96 -6.21 -7.37 -1.80
N ALA A 97 -4.97 -7.08 -1.37
CA ALA A 97 -3.76 -7.52 -2.07
C ALA A 97 -2.54 -7.49 -1.13
N VAL A 98 -1.47 -8.09 -1.60
CA VAL A 98 -0.11 -7.91 -1.09
C VAL A 98 0.78 -7.36 -2.19
N GLU A 99 1.78 -6.59 -1.81
CA GLU A 99 2.76 -6.04 -2.74
C GLU A 99 4.10 -6.77 -2.59
N LEU A 100 4.72 -7.07 -3.72
CA LEU A 100 6.11 -7.50 -3.81
C LEU A 100 6.98 -6.39 -4.37
N SER A 101 8.20 -6.24 -3.86
CA SER A 101 9.15 -5.29 -4.41
C SER A 101 9.56 -5.66 -5.84
N GLY A 102 9.87 -4.66 -6.64
CA GLY A 102 10.24 -4.85 -8.03
C GLY A 102 11.57 -5.58 -8.28
N ARG A 103 12.38 -5.76 -7.24
CA ARG A 103 13.75 -6.28 -7.35
C ARG A 103 13.88 -7.80 -7.26
N LEU A 104 12.78 -8.50 -7.00
CA LEU A 104 12.80 -9.96 -6.85
C LEU A 104 13.13 -10.67 -8.16
N THR A 105 14.00 -11.68 -8.07
CA THR A 105 14.19 -12.66 -9.14
C THR A 105 12.98 -13.58 -9.27
N GLY A 106 12.87 -14.31 -10.39
CA GLY A 106 11.74 -15.23 -10.59
C GLY A 106 11.60 -16.29 -9.48
N SER A 107 12.70 -16.84 -8.98
CA SER A 107 12.68 -17.86 -7.91
C SER A 107 12.27 -17.29 -6.57
N GLU A 108 12.77 -16.10 -6.21
CA GLU A 108 12.37 -15.39 -4.99
C GLU A 108 10.90 -14.98 -5.04
N ALA A 109 10.45 -14.52 -6.21
CA ALA A 109 9.05 -14.17 -6.40
C ALA A 109 8.12 -15.37 -6.18
N LEU A 110 8.49 -16.58 -6.66
CA LEU A 110 7.71 -17.79 -6.44
C LEU A 110 7.56 -18.12 -4.95
N PHE A 111 8.63 -17.99 -4.17
CA PHE A 111 8.57 -18.16 -2.72
C PHE A 111 7.56 -17.18 -2.07
N TRP A 112 7.62 -15.92 -2.45
CA TRP A 112 6.72 -14.91 -1.89
C TRP A 112 5.28 -15.02 -2.39
N LEU A 113 5.07 -15.52 -3.61
CA LEU A 113 3.74 -15.86 -4.12
C LEU A 113 3.09 -16.98 -3.28
N GLU A 114 3.85 -17.99 -2.88
CA GLU A 114 3.37 -19.02 -1.96
C GLU A 114 2.97 -18.41 -0.60
N LYS A 115 3.79 -17.51 -0.06
CA LYS A 115 3.50 -16.78 1.19
C LYS A 115 2.29 -15.85 1.10
N ALA A 116 2.05 -15.28 -0.07
CA ALA A 116 0.86 -14.46 -0.33
C ALA A 116 -0.44 -15.27 -0.29
N GLY A 117 -0.36 -16.58 -0.52
CA GLY A 117 -1.51 -17.49 -0.52
C GLY A 117 -2.46 -17.18 -1.67
N LYS A 118 -3.75 -17.04 -1.38
CA LYS A 118 -4.80 -16.76 -2.39
C LYS A 118 -4.99 -15.27 -2.68
N ARG A 119 -4.21 -14.40 -2.06
CA ARG A 119 -4.35 -12.94 -2.21
C ARG A 119 -3.83 -12.50 -3.56
N SER A 120 -4.43 -11.47 -4.11
CA SER A 120 -3.88 -10.79 -5.28
C SER A 120 -2.51 -10.21 -4.95
N VAL A 121 -1.57 -10.35 -5.87
CA VAL A 121 -0.21 -9.86 -5.73
C VAL A 121 0.03 -8.77 -6.74
N ILE A 122 0.50 -7.63 -6.26
CA ILE A 122 0.90 -6.50 -7.12
C ILE A 122 2.39 -6.22 -6.94
N ARG A 123 2.93 -5.43 -7.87
CA ARG A 123 4.26 -4.84 -7.76
C ARG A 123 4.14 -3.35 -8.00
N SER A 124 4.91 -2.57 -7.28
CA SER A 124 5.05 -1.15 -7.52
C SER A 124 6.50 -0.73 -7.41
N SER A 125 6.80 0.47 -7.86
CA SER A 125 8.17 0.98 -7.85
C SER A 125 8.64 1.35 -6.45
N ASP A 126 7.71 1.64 -5.53
CA ASP A 126 8.03 2.22 -4.21
C ASP A 126 9.01 3.41 -4.36
N ALA A 127 8.65 4.31 -5.31
CA ALA A 127 9.50 5.37 -5.80
C ALA A 127 9.77 6.42 -4.72
N HIS A 128 11.03 6.67 -4.42
CA HIS A 128 11.50 7.73 -3.55
C HIS A 128 12.19 8.86 -4.32
N THR A 129 12.44 8.65 -5.61
CA THR A 129 12.96 9.66 -6.54
C THR A 129 12.17 9.62 -7.87
N LEU A 130 12.24 10.69 -8.65
CA LEU A 130 11.57 10.76 -9.96
C LEU A 130 12.03 9.63 -10.92
N LYS A 131 13.25 9.15 -10.80
CA LYS A 131 13.79 8.08 -11.65
C LYS A 131 13.17 6.71 -11.34
N ASP A 132 12.66 6.53 -10.13
CA ASP A 132 12.09 5.27 -9.69
C ASP A 132 10.63 5.11 -10.14
N ILE A 133 9.97 6.22 -10.53
CA ILE A 133 8.56 6.20 -10.91
C ILE A 133 8.36 5.31 -12.14
N GLY A 134 7.53 4.27 -11.99
CA GLY A 134 7.15 3.36 -13.06
C GLY A 134 8.23 2.37 -13.50
N GLN A 135 9.33 2.22 -12.75
CA GLN A 135 10.36 1.22 -13.02
C GLN A 135 9.79 -0.20 -12.92
N GLU A 136 8.99 -0.44 -11.87
CA GLU A 136 8.32 -1.71 -11.67
C GLU A 136 6.80 -1.50 -11.72
N ARG A 137 6.11 -2.38 -12.43
CA ARG A 137 4.67 -2.18 -12.69
C ARG A 137 3.89 -3.46 -12.48
N THR A 138 2.68 -3.28 -11.96
CA THR A 138 1.62 -4.25 -12.09
C THR A 138 0.80 -3.95 -13.34
N THR A 139 0.55 -4.95 -14.15
CA THR A 139 -0.41 -4.88 -15.26
C THR A 139 -1.75 -5.44 -14.79
N MET A 140 -2.83 -4.77 -15.14
CA MET A 140 -4.18 -5.21 -14.82
C MET A 140 -5.05 -5.24 -16.07
N ALA A 141 -5.84 -6.29 -16.24
CA ALA A 141 -6.90 -6.34 -17.21
C ALA A 141 -8.14 -5.64 -16.67
N LEU A 142 -8.53 -4.53 -17.31
CA LEU A 142 -9.72 -3.74 -16.97
C LEU A 142 -10.69 -3.79 -18.15
N LEU A 143 -11.98 -3.63 -17.89
CA LEU A 143 -13.02 -3.58 -18.95
C LEU A 143 -13.54 -2.15 -19.18
N GLY A 144 -13.17 -1.22 -18.32
CA GLY A 144 -13.57 0.18 -18.42
C GLY A 144 -12.35 1.12 -18.31
N LYS A 145 -12.63 2.42 -18.22
CA LYS A 145 -11.59 3.41 -17.93
C LYS A 145 -11.03 3.15 -16.54
N PRO A 146 -9.70 3.34 -16.33
CA PRO A 146 -9.09 3.21 -15.02
C PRO A 146 -9.86 4.03 -13.97
N SER A 147 -10.30 3.35 -12.91
CA SER A 147 -11.02 3.92 -11.79
C SER A 147 -10.78 3.09 -10.53
N PHE A 148 -11.11 3.65 -9.37
CA PHE A 148 -11.05 2.91 -8.11
C PHE A 148 -11.91 1.62 -8.15
N HIS A 149 -13.08 1.69 -8.78
CA HIS A 149 -13.97 0.55 -8.93
C HIS A 149 -13.34 -0.56 -9.80
N GLU A 150 -12.79 -0.22 -10.97
CA GLU A 150 -12.10 -1.17 -11.85
C GLU A 150 -10.88 -1.79 -11.17
N LEU A 151 -10.10 -0.99 -10.40
CA LEU A 151 -9.01 -1.50 -9.58
C LEU A 151 -9.50 -2.53 -8.56
N SER A 152 -10.56 -2.22 -7.84
CA SER A 152 -11.15 -3.15 -6.85
C SER A 152 -11.57 -4.48 -7.49
N LEU A 153 -12.20 -4.43 -8.66
CA LEU A 153 -12.62 -5.63 -9.39
C LEU A 153 -11.41 -6.44 -9.90
N ALA A 154 -10.37 -5.76 -10.39
CA ALA A 154 -9.16 -6.42 -10.84
C ALA A 154 -8.41 -7.15 -9.72
N LEU A 155 -8.31 -6.52 -8.53
CA LEU A 155 -7.72 -7.16 -7.35
C LEU A 155 -8.54 -8.37 -6.87
N LYS A 156 -9.85 -8.36 -7.06
CA LYS A 156 -10.73 -9.49 -6.73
C LYS A 156 -10.80 -10.57 -7.81
N GLY A 157 -10.28 -10.30 -9.00
CA GLY A 157 -10.35 -11.24 -10.12
C GLY A 157 -11.78 -11.49 -10.64
N VAL A 158 -12.64 -10.46 -10.64
CA VAL A 158 -14.08 -10.59 -10.93
C VAL A 158 -14.41 -10.13 -12.35
N ASP A 159 -15.35 -10.83 -12.99
CA ASP A 159 -15.91 -10.49 -14.30
C ASP A 159 -14.86 -10.29 -15.40
N GLY A 160 -13.84 -11.15 -15.44
CA GLY A 160 -12.76 -11.07 -16.42
C GLY A 160 -11.67 -10.03 -16.13
N ARG A 161 -11.83 -9.23 -15.10
CA ARG A 161 -10.80 -8.33 -14.61
C ARG A 161 -9.81 -9.11 -13.75
N LYS A 162 -8.53 -8.82 -13.86
CA LYS A 162 -7.50 -9.51 -13.07
C LYS A 162 -6.19 -8.74 -13.03
N VAL A 163 -5.37 -9.04 -12.04
CA VAL A 163 -3.96 -8.69 -12.04
C VAL A 163 -3.23 -9.66 -12.98
N LEU A 164 -2.41 -9.13 -13.87
CA LEU A 164 -1.60 -9.90 -14.81
C LEU A 164 -0.17 -9.95 -14.26
N TRP A 165 0.27 -11.16 -13.97
CA TRP A 165 1.58 -11.38 -13.40
C TRP A 165 2.63 -11.58 -14.51
N PRO A 166 3.80 -10.92 -14.47
CA PRO A 166 4.76 -10.95 -15.57
C PRO A 166 5.39 -12.34 -15.81
N TRP A 167 5.25 -13.26 -14.87
CA TRP A 167 5.70 -14.65 -15.01
C TRP A 167 4.57 -15.65 -15.25
N ASP A 168 3.37 -15.18 -15.46
CA ASP A 168 2.27 -16.04 -15.86
C ASP A 168 2.55 -16.50 -17.32
N ARG A 169 2.87 -17.78 -17.49
CA ARG A 169 3.25 -18.36 -18.80
C ARG A 169 2.15 -18.26 -19.85
N ASN A 170 0.96 -17.82 -19.47
CA ASN A 170 -0.21 -17.62 -20.30
C ASN A 170 -0.57 -16.14 -20.49
N SER A 171 0.30 -15.21 -20.11
CA SER A 171 0.12 -13.81 -20.49
C SER A 171 0.48 -13.65 -21.97
N PRO A 172 -0.38 -12.97 -22.79
CA PRO A 172 -0.14 -12.78 -24.21
C PRO A 172 1.10 -11.94 -24.48
#